data_9e17cd2f1423debdb01bd872e3455716
#
_entry.id   9e17cd2f1423debdb01bd872e3455716
#
_cell.length_a   1.000
_cell.length_b   1.000
_cell.length_c   1.000
_cell.angle_alpha   90.00
_cell.angle_beta   90.00
_cell.angle_gamma   90.00
#
_symmetry.space_group_name_H-M   'P 1'
#
loop_
_entity.id
_entity.type
_entity.pdbx_description
1 polymer ?
#
loop_
_entity_poly.entity_id
_entity_poly.type
_entity_poly.pdbx_seq_one_letter_code
_entity_poly.pdbx_strand_id
1 'polypeptide(L)' 'MVDAREQLVLRCGKARITLTSAGKVLIEGAYISSRSTGVNRIKGGSVQLN' A
#
# COMPACT_ATOMS: atom_id res chain seq x y z
N MET A 1 -14.79 -8.12 5.27
CA MET A 1 -13.43 -8.35 4.74
C MET A 1 -13.47 -8.42 3.22
N VAL A 2 -12.54 -7.77 2.57
CA VAL A 2 -12.40 -7.85 1.12
C VAL A 2 -11.31 -8.86 0.81
N ASP A 3 -11.64 -9.84 -0.01
CA ASP A 3 -10.75 -10.94 -0.32
C ASP A 3 -10.72 -11.18 -1.82
N ALA A 4 -9.53 -11.20 -2.40
CA ALA A 4 -9.33 -11.49 -3.81
C ALA A 4 -8.21 -12.52 -3.97
N ARG A 5 -8.37 -13.44 -4.91
CA ARG A 5 -7.41 -14.54 -5.06
C ARG A 5 -6.18 -14.16 -5.89
N GLU A 6 -6.35 -13.33 -6.89
CA GLU A 6 -5.26 -13.01 -7.81
C GLU A 6 -4.77 -11.60 -7.65
N GLN A 7 -5.68 -10.65 -7.68
CA GLN A 7 -5.31 -9.25 -7.63
C GLN A 7 -6.48 -8.41 -7.17
N LEU A 8 -6.20 -7.43 -6.34
CA LEU A 8 -7.19 -6.46 -5.90
C LEU A 8 -6.63 -5.08 -6.15
N VAL A 9 -7.41 -4.25 -6.84
CA VAL A 9 -7.04 -2.87 -7.10
C VAL A 9 -8.12 -1.95 -6.58
N LEU A 10 -7.74 -1.04 -5.69
CA LEU A 10 -8.60 0.04 -5.24
C LEU A 10 -8.09 1.32 -5.88
N ARG A 11 -8.93 1.95 -6.66
CA ARG A 11 -8.51 3.09 -7.46
C ARG A 11 -9.48 4.25 -7.33
N CYS A 12 -8.93 5.43 -7.17
CA CYS A 12 -9.73 6.66 -7.16
C CYS A 12 -8.86 7.77 -7.77
N GLY A 13 -9.21 8.19 -9.00
CA GLY A 13 -8.42 9.19 -9.68
C GLY A 13 -6.97 8.77 -9.86
N LYS A 14 -6.05 9.53 -9.28
CA LYS A 14 -4.62 9.24 -9.35
C LYS A 14 -4.13 8.36 -8.21
N ALA A 15 -4.97 8.06 -7.25
CA ALA A 15 -4.61 7.23 -6.10
C ALA A 15 -4.97 5.77 -6.35
N ARG A 16 -4.10 4.87 -5.91
CA ARG A 16 -4.30 3.46 -6.20
C ARG A 16 -3.58 2.59 -5.17
N ILE A 17 -4.24 1.51 -4.76
CA ILE A 17 -3.65 0.47 -3.93
C ILE A 17 -3.83 -0.84 -4.67
N THR A 18 -2.74 -1.53 -4.94
CA THR A 18 -2.73 -2.79 -5.67
C THR A 18 -2.19 -3.89 -4.77
N LEU A 19 -2.92 -4.99 -4.70
CA LEU A 19 -2.54 -6.19 -3.96
C LEU A 19 -2.48 -7.35 -4.94
N THR A 20 -1.37 -8.08 -4.97
CA THR A 20 -1.24 -9.24 -5.85
C THR A 20 -1.11 -10.52 -5.04
N SER A 21 -1.44 -11.65 -5.66
CA SER A 21 -1.33 -12.95 -5.00
C SER A 21 0.13 -13.35 -4.76
N ALA A 22 1.07 -12.73 -5.44
CA ALA A 22 2.50 -12.97 -5.22
C ALA A 22 3.01 -12.31 -3.95
N GLY A 23 2.15 -11.54 -3.26
CA GLY A 23 2.53 -10.86 -2.03
C GLY A 23 3.02 -9.44 -2.22
N LYS A 24 2.80 -8.87 -3.38
CA LYS A 24 3.24 -7.52 -3.70
C LYS A 24 2.15 -6.52 -3.36
N VAL A 25 2.51 -5.43 -2.70
CA VAL A 25 1.59 -4.36 -2.35
C VAL A 25 2.15 -3.05 -2.91
N LEU A 26 1.34 -2.36 -3.69
CA LEU A 26 1.71 -1.08 -4.30
C LEU A 26 0.72 -0.02 -3.84
N ILE A 27 1.26 1.07 -3.30
CA ILE A 27 0.45 2.22 -2.89
C ILE A 27 0.96 3.42 -3.67
N GLU A 28 0.10 4.01 -4.49
CA GLU A 28 0.47 5.11 -5.36
C GLU A 28 -0.50 6.27 -5.22
N GLY A 29 0.02 7.48 -5.32
CA GLY A 29 -0.80 8.68 -5.30
C GLY A 29 0.04 9.89 -5.62
N ALA A 30 -0.63 11.00 -5.94
CA ALA A 30 0.06 12.27 -6.15
C ALA A 30 0.54 12.82 -4.81
N TYR A 31 -0.15 12.49 -3.72
CA TYR A 31 0.20 12.91 -2.37
C TYR A 31 -0.09 11.74 -1.44
N ILE A 32 0.88 11.32 -0.69
CA ILE A 32 0.74 10.22 0.27
C ILE A 32 1.15 10.72 1.64
N SER A 33 0.26 10.55 2.61
CA SER A 33 0.52 10.93 3.99
C SER A 33 0.23 9.74 4.89
N SER A 34 1.18 9.39 5.73
CA SER A 34 1.02 8.32 6.70
C SER A 34 1.20 8.92 8.08
N ARG A 35 0.14 8.92 8.88
CA ARG A 35 0.15 9.50 10.22
C ARG A 35 -0.52 8.59 11.23
N SER A 36 -0.07 8.67 12.46
CA SER A 36 -0.73 7.99 13.55
C SER A 36 -0.55 8.80 14.82
N THR A 37 -1.51 8.66 15.74
CA THR A 37 -1.38 9.30 17.05
C THR A 37 -0.48 8.49 17.97
N GLY A 38 -0.27 7.23 17.67
CA GLY A 38 0.64 6.36 18.41
C GLY A 38 1.91 6.11 17.63
N VAL A 39 2.13 4.87 17.26
CA VAL A 39 3.33 4.44 16.55
C VAL A 39 3.00 4.13 15.10
N ASN A 40 3.83 4.61 14.20
CA ASN A 40 3.76 4.28 12.78
C ASN A 40 5.01 3.48 12.45
N ARG A 41 4.86 2.15 12.32
CA ARG A 41 5.99 1.25 12.14
C ARG A 41 6.13 0.81 10.70
N ILE A 42 7.35 0.87 10.21
CA ILE A 42 7.70 0.35 8.88
C ILE A 42 8.82 -0.64 9.08
N LYS A 43 8.60 -1.90 8.68
CA LYS A 43 9.54 -2.97 8.87
C LYS A 43 9.74 -3.74 7.58
N GLY A 44 10.97 -4.00 7.22
CA GLY A 44 11.29 -4.77 6.05
C GLY A 44 12.75 -5.17 6.05
N GLY A 45 13.11 -6.11 5.18
CA GLY A 45 14.51 -6.48 4.98
C GLY A 45 15.34 -5.31 4.47
N SER A 46 14.70 -4.46 3.68
CA SER A 46 15.30 -3.22 3.21
C SER A 46 14.18 -2.18 3.09
N VAL A 47 14.42 -0.99 3.61
CA VAL A 47 13.45 0.11 3.53
C VAL A 47 14.11 1.26 2.76
N GLN A 48 13.51 1.62 1.64
CA GLN A 48 14.00 2.72 0.82
C GLN A 48 12.97 3.85 0.81
N LEU A 49 13.43 5.05 1.09
CA LEU A 49 12.56 6.22 1.11
C LEU A 49 12.79 7.13 -0.09
N ASN A 50 13.77 6.83 -0.89
CA ASN A 50 14.04 7.59 -2.10
C ASN A 50 14.98 6.83 -2.99
#